data_ececfd0613d87f0cc69c5035fa5f35ba
#
_entry.id   ececfd0613d87f0cc69c5035fa5f35ba
#
_cell.length_a   1.000
_cell.length_b   1.000
_cell.length_c   1.000
_cell.angle_alpha   90.00
_cell.angle_beta   90.00
_cell.angle_gamma   90.00
#
_symmetry.space_group_name_H-M   'P 1'
#
loop_
_entity.id
_entity.type
_entity.pdbx_description
1 polymer ?
#
loop_
_entity_poly.entity_id
_entity_poly.type
_entity_poly.pdbx_seq_one_letter_code
_entity_poly.pdbx_strand_id
1 'polypeptide(L)'
;MILSVCSLFVGVLDIRPSDLLIGSVETWEIFLISRLPRLLAILCTGIGMSVAGLIMQQLCMNKFVSPTTGATISSAQFGILLALLFAPGSTLWGRAAFSFVCAVLGTWVFVWFIQRIQFKDVVMVPLVGIMFSNIV
;
A
#
# COMPACT_ATOMS: atom_id res chain seq x y z
N MET A 1 3.02 -18.60 4.63
CA MET A 1 4.45 -18.95 4.83
C MET A 1 5.05 -19.70 3.64
N ILE A 2 4.47 -20.81 3.16
CA ILE A 2 5.03 -21.59 2.02
C ILE A 2 5.19 -20.71 0.77
N LEU A 3 4.15 -19.95 0.40
CA LEU A 3 4.19 -19.04 -0.75
C LEU A 3 5.24 -17.92 -0.61
N SER A 4 5.50 -17.45 0.61
CA SER A 4 6.53 -16.44 0.87
C SER A 4 7.94 -16.99 0.64
N VAL A 5 8.17 -18.24 1.03
CA VAL A 5 9.44 -18.94 0.77
C VAL A 5 9.58 -19.24 -0.72
N CYS A 6 8.53 -19.73 -1.38
CA CYS A 6 8.55 -19.96 -2.83
C CYS A 6 8.82 -18.66 -3.62
N SER A 7 8.29 -17.53 -3.17
CA SER A 7 8.50 -16.22 -3.78
C SER A 7 9.98 -15.77 -3.78
N LEU A 8 10.80 -16.28 -2.87
CA LEU A 8 12.25 -16.00 -2.85
C LEU A 8 12.99 -16.67 -4.01
N PHE A 9 12.51 -17.83 -4.46
CA PHE A 9 13.16 -18.64 -5.48
C PHE A 9 12.62 -18.41 -6.88
N VAL A 10 11.38 -17.91 -7.00
CA VAL A 10 10.74 -17.60 -8.29
C VAL A 10 11.02 -16.14 -8.66
N GLY A 11 11.66 -15.90 -9.81
CA GLY A 11 11.96 -14.56 -10.32
C GLY A 11 12.56 -14.60 -11.72
N VAL A 12 12.88 -13.43 -12.28
CA VAL A 12 13.47 -13.29 -13.64
C VAL A 12 14.79 -14.04 -13.80
N LEU A 13 15.54 -14.20 -12.72
CA LEU A 13 16.73 -15.06 -12.65
C LEU A 13 16.37 -16.25 -11.75
N ASP A 14 16.39 -17.45 -12.32
CA ASP A 14 16.14 -18.67 -11.56
C ASP A 14 17.33 -18.96 -10.64
N ILE A 15 17.19 -18.65 -9.37
CA ILE A 15 18.16 -19.01 -8.34
C ILE A 15 17.74 -20.36 -7.78
N ARG A 16 18.56 -21.37 -8.03
CA ARG A 16 18.36 -22.69 -7.41
C ARG A 16 18.86 -22.66 -5.98
N PRO A 17 18.20 -23.39 -5.06
CA PRO A 17 18.69 -23.50 -3.67
C PRO A 17 20.15 -24.00 -3.57
N SER A 18 20.60 -24.79 -4.57
CA SER A 18 21.98 -25.24 -4.68
C SER A 18 22.99 -24.11 -4.88
N ASP A 19 22.58 -23.03 -5.58
CA ASP A 19 23.49 -21.92 -5.94
C ASP A 19 23.77 -21.03 -4.72
N LEU A 20 22.82 -20.97 -3.78
CA LEU A 20 23.01 -20.33 -2.48
C LEU A 20 23.97 -21.11 -1.57
N LEU A 21 23.99 -22.44 -1.69
CA LEU A 21 24.90 -23.30 -0.92
C LEU A 21 26.32 -23.28 -1.48
N ILE A 22 26.48 -23.06 -2.79
CA ILE A 22 27.78 -22.97 -3.46
C ILE A 22 28.44 -21.60 -3.22
N GLY A 23 27.65 -20.59 -2.76
CA GLY A 23 28.19 -19.34 -2.20
C GLY A 23 28.83 -18.40 -3.20
N SER A 24 28.35 -18.31 -4.44
CA SER A 24 28.81 -17.27 -5.36
C SER A 24 28.41 -15.88 -4.82
N VAL A 25 29.35 -14.97 -4.70
CA VAL A 25 29.14 -13.62 -4.15
C VAL A 25 28.02 -12.90 -4.92
N GLU A 26 27.95 -13.06 -6.23
CA GLU A 26 26.90 -12.48 -7.08
C GLU A 26 25.48 -12.96 -6.71
N THR A 27 25.32 -14.23 -6.39
CA THR A 27 24.01 -14.80 -6.02
C THR A 27 23.54 -14.25 -4.68
N TRP A 28 24.43 -14.07 -3.72
CA TRP A 28 24.12 -13.45 -2.44
C TRP A 28 23.79 -11.97 -2.54
N GLU A 29 24.49 -11.23 -3.40
CA GLU A 29 24.17 -9.82 -3.66
C GLU A 29 22.78 -9.65 -4.27
N ILE A 30 22.41 -10.43 -5.27
CA ILE A 30 21.08 -10.41 -5.88
C ILE A 30 20.00 -10.76 -4.86
N PHE A 31 20.26 -11.74 -4.02
CA PHE A 31 19.31 -12.17 -2.99
C PHE A 31 19.07 -11.06 -1.95
N LEU A 32 20.14 -10.46 -1.43
CA LEU A 32 20.06 -9.43 -0.38
C LEU A 32 19.55 -8.09 -0.90
N ILE A 33 19.96 -7.68 -2.12
CA ILE A 33 19.63 -6.35 -2.65
C ILE A 33 18.25 -6.33 -3.32
N SER A 34 17.82 -7.44 -3.92
CA SER A 34 16.59 -7.46 -4.71
C SER A 34 15.47 -8.26 -4.05
N ARG A 35 15.73 -9.50 -3.65
CA ARG A 35 14.66 -10.45 -3.25
C ARG A 35 14.21 -10.26 -1.82
N LEU A 36 15.16 -10.10 -0.91
CA LEU A 36 14.84 -9.92 0.51
C LEU A 36 14.04 -8.63 0.79
N PRO A 37 14.44 -7.45 0.27
CA PRO A 37 13.67 -6.22 0.46
C PRO A 37 12.26 -6.30 -0.13
N ARG A 38 12.11 -6.93 -1.29
CA ARG A 38 10.80 -7.14 -1.93
C ARG A 38 9.89 -8.02 -1.07
N LEU A 39 10.41 -9.12 -0.54
CA LEU A 39 9.64 -9.99 0.35
C LEU A 39 9.21 -9.25 1.62
N LEU A 40 10.13 -8.53 2.25
CA LEU A 40 9.85 -7.73 3.45
C LEU A 40 8.78 -6.67 3.16
N ALA A 41 8.88 -5.98 2.04
CA ALA A 41 7.89 -4.98 1.63
C ALA A 41 6.49 -5.60 1.45
N ILE A 42 6.39 -6.76 0.80
CA ILE A 42 5.12 -7.49 0.61
C ILE A 42 4.53 -7.91 1.97
N LEU A 43 5.35 -8.47 2.86
CA LEU A 43 4.90 -8.91 4.18
C LEU A 43 4.45 -7.72 5.05
N CYS A 44 5.24 -6.65 5.11
CA CYS A 44 4.89 -5.45 5.86
C CYS A 44 3.61 -4.80 5.32
N THR A 45 3.48 -4.70 4.00
CA THR A 45 2.27 -4.16 3.37
C THR A 45 1.06 -5.04 3.66
N GLY A 46 1.19 -6.36 3.53
CA GLY A 46 0.10 -7.30 3.81
C GLY A 46 -0.36 -7.25 5.27
N ILE A 47 0.57 -7.20 6.21
CA ILE A 47 0.25 -7.06 7.65
C ILE A 47 -0.43 -5.70 7.89
N GLY A 48 0.14 -4.62 7.38
CA GLY A 48 -0.41 -3.27 7.53
C GLY A 48 -1.83 -3.15 6.97
N MET A 49 -2.06 -3.67 5.78
CA MET A 49 -3.39 -3.69 5.15
C MET A 49 -4.40 -4.54 5.93
N SER A 50 -3.97 -5.67 6.50
CA SER A 50 -4.85 -6.52 7.30
C SER A 50 -5.29 -5.82 8.58
N VAL A 51 -4.36 -5.18 9.28
CA VAL A 51 -4.66 -4.42 10.51
C VAL A 51 -5.57 -3.22 10.20
N ALA A 52 -5.23 -2.44 9.16
CA ALA A 52 -6.04 -1.31 8.72
C ALA A 52 -7.45 -1.75 8.32
N GLY A 53 -7.57 -2.89 7.64
CA GLY A 53 -8.87 -3.48 7.28
C GLY A 53 -9.72 -3.82 8.50
N LEU A 54 -9.14 -4.47 9.50
CA LEU A 54 -9.84 -4.80 10.74
C LEU A 54 -10.31 -3.53 11.48
N ILE A 55 -9.45 -2.51 11.55
CA ILE A 55 -9.79 -1.23 12.18
C ILE A 55 -10.97 -0.58 11.44
N MET A 56 -10.91 -0.51 10.10
CA MET A 56 -11.98 0.08 9.30
C MET A 56 -13.30 -0.68 9.44
N GLN A 57 -13.28 -2.01 9.47
CA GLN A 57 -14.47 -2.83 9.67
C GLN A 57 -15.11 -2.59 11.05
N GLN A 58 -14.30 -2.41 12.08
CA GLN A 58 -14.79 -2.09 13.43
C GLN A 58 -15.37 -0.67 13.50
N LEU A 59 -14.68 0.31 12.92
CA LEU A 59 -15.16 1.71 12.92
C LEU A 59 -16.46 1.88 12.15
N CYS A 60 -16.59 1.22 11.02
CA CYS A 60 -17.78 1.30 10.18
C CYS A 60 -18.88 0.31 10.58
N MET A 61 -18.64 -0.56 11.57
CA MET A 61 -19.55 -1.65 11.97
C MET A 61 -20.02 -2.49 10.78
N ASN A 62 -19.16 -2.61 9.75
CA ASN A 62 -19.48 -3.27 8.49
C ASN A 62 -18.29 -4.11 8.03
N LYS A 63 -18.47 -5.43 7.94
CA LYS A 63 -17.44 -6.39 7.54
C LYS A 63 -17.05 -6.30 6.07
N PHE A 64 -17.81 -5.61 5.24
CA PHE A 64 -17.54 -5.44 3.81
C PHE A 64 -16.66 -4.22 3.49
N VAL A 65 -16.33 -3.41 4.49
CA VAL A 65 -15.50 -2.23 4.29
C VAL A 65 -14.04 -2.65 4.15
N SER A 66 -13.39 -2.11 3.11
CA SER A 66 -11.96 -2.26 2.84
C SER A 66 -11.16 -1.11 3.47
N PRO A 67 -9.89 -1.29 3.80
CA PRO A 67 -9.01 -0.19 4.21
C PRO A 67 -8.86 0.88 3.14
N THR A 68 -9.15 0.55 1.88
CA THR A 68 -9.08 1.46 0.73
C THR A 68 -10.35 2.30 0.54
N THR A 69 -11.42 2.01 1.28
CA THR A 69 -12.71 2.71 1.16
C THR A 69 -12.62 4.20 1.54
N GLY A 70 -11.62 4.61 2.32
CA GLY A 70 -11.40 6.01 2.71
C GLY A 70 -10.69 6.88 1.66
N ALA A 71 -10.72 6.52 0.39
CA ALA A 71 -10.03 7.21 -0.71
C ALA A 71 -8.50 7.31 -0.55
N THR A 72 -7.92 6.52 0.35
CA THR A 72 -6.49 6.57 0.70
C THR A 72 -5.60 6.26 -0.50
N ILE A 73 -5.96 5.24 -1.28
CA ILE A 73 -5.18 4.84 -2.47
C ILE A 73 -5.26 5.90 -3.56
N SER A 74 -6.45 6.44 -3.87
CA SER A 74 -6.61 7.47 -4.88
C SER A 74 -5.84 8.74 -4.53
N SER A 75 -5.90 9.16 -3.26
CA SER A 75 -5.12 10.29 -2.75
C SER A 75 -3.61 10.03 -2.80
N ALA A 76 -3.16 8.80 -2.53
CA ALA A 76 -1.75 8.43 -2.68
C ALA A 76 -1.29 8.49 -4.14
N GLN A 77 -2.10 7.98 -5.08
CA GLN A 77 -1.84 8.03 -6.52
C GLN A 77 -1.79 9.47 -7.03
N PHE A 78 -2.71 10.32 -6.56
CA PHE A 78 -2.70 11.74 -6.86
C PHE A 78 -1.41 12.41 -6.36
N GLY A 79 -0.93 12.04 -5.18
CA GLY A 79 0.35 12.52 -4.65
C GLY A 79 1.55 12.13 -5.51
N ILE A 80 1.56 10.91 -6.05
CA ILE A 80 2.60 10.48 -7.00
C ILE A 80 2.52 11.33 -8.28
N LEU A 81 1.32 11.55 -8.80
CA LEU A 81 1.11 12.38 -9.98
C LEU A 81 1.61 13.81 -9.77
N LEU A 82 1.28 14.43 -8.63
CA LEU A 82 1.80 15.76 -8.27
C LEU A 82 3.32 15.77 -8.18
N ALA A 83 3.94 14.75 -7.59
CA ALA A 83 5.38 14.65 -7.51
C ALA A 83 6.03 14.57 -8.90
N LEU A 84 5.40 13.87 -9.85
CA LEU A 84 5.89 13.77 -11.23
C LEU A 84 5.76 15.11 -11.98
N LEU A 85 4.69 15.85 -11.73
CA LEU A 85 4.43 17.15 -12.39
C LEU A 85 5.31 18.27 -11.85
N PHE A 86 5.42 18.41 -10.53
CA PHE A 86 6.09 19.54 -9.88
C PHE A 86 7.54 19.26 -9.53
N ALA A 87 7.94 18.00 -9.40
CA ALA A 87 9.30 17.61 -9.07
C ALA A 87 9.74 16.39 -9.92
N PRO A 88 9.88 16.53 -11.25
CA PRO A 88 10.21 15.42 -12.15
C PRO A 88 11.55 14.76 -11.82
N GLY A 89 12.50 15.51 -11.22
CA GLY A 89 13.79 14.99 -10.75
C GLY A 89 13.78 14.40 -9.35
N SER A 90 12.62 14.26 -8.71
CA SER A 90 12.53 13.71 -7.35
C SER A 90 12.97 12.25 -7.30
N THR A 91 13.69 11.90 -6.23
CA THR A 91 14.09 10.54 -5.94
C THR A 91 12.87 9.67 -5.63
N LEU A 92 13.04 8.34 -5.65
CA LEU A 92 11.99 7.39 -5.24
C LEU A 92 11.41 7.74 -3.86
N TRP A 93 12.27 8.10 -2.91
CA TRP A 93 11.87 8.51 -1.56
C TRP A 93 11.07 9.83 -1.56
N GLY A 94 11.42 10.77 -2.42
CA GLY A 94 10.67 12.01 -2.58
C GLY A 94 9.24 11.74 -3.06
N ARG A 95 9.07 10.91 -4.07
CA ARG A 95 7.75 10.51 -4.58
C ARG A 95 6.93 9.75 -3.53
N ALA A 96 7.57 8.87 -2.76
CA ALA A 96 6.93 8.17 -1.65
C ALA A 96 6.46 9.14 -0.56
N ALA A 97 7.26 10.16 -0.22
CA ALA A 97 6.87 11.18 0.75
C ALA A 97 5.67 12.02 0.27
N PHE A 98 5.66 12.46 -0.99
CA PHE A 98 4.50 13.14 -1.58
C PHE A 98 3.24 12.29 -1.55
N SER A 99 3.35 11.03 -1.96
CA SER A 99 2.25 10.07 -1.92
C SER A 99 1.69 9.90 -0.51
N PHE A 100 2.58 9.75 0.48
CA PHE A 100 2.20 9.59 1.89
C PHE A 100 1.46 10.82 2.43
N VAL A 101 2.00 12.02 2.19
CA VAL A 101 1.37 13.29 2.63
C VAL A 101 -0.01 13.44 1.99
N CYS A 102 -0.14 13.20 0.68
CA CYS A 102 -1.44 13.28 0.00
C CYS A 102 -2.42 12.22 0.50
N ALA A 103 -1.96 11.01 0.79
CA ALA A 103 -2.81 9.96 1.37
C ALA A 103 -3.37 10.37 2.74
N VAL A 104 -2.52 10.93 3.61
CA VAL A 104 -2.93 11.41 4.94
C VAL A 104 -3.92 12.57 4.82
N LEU A 105 -3.61 13.56 3.98
CA LEU A 105 -4.49 14.72 3.77
C LEU A 105 -5.84 14.30 3.17
N GLY A 106 -5.84 13.45 2.15
CA GLY A 106 -7.06 12.95 1.53
C GLY A 106 -7.92 12.15 2.50
N THR A 107 -7.31 11.30 3.31
CA THR A 107 -8.02 10.55 4.36
C THR A 107 -8.58 11.49 5.43
N TRP A 108 -7.82 12.52 5.82
CA TRP A 108 -8.29 13.52 6.79
C TRP A 108 -9.49 14.32 6.27
N VAL A 109 -9.44 14.78 5.02
CA VAL A 109 -10.57 15.47 4.36
C VAL A 109 -11.79 14.56 4.28
N PHE A 110 -11.60 13.28 3.92
CA PHE A 110 -12.65 12.27 3.87
C PHE A 110 -13.32 12.08 5.26
N VAL A 111 -12.52 11.91 6.31
CA VAL A 111 -13.04 11.75 7.68
C VAL A 111 -13.77 13.01 8.15
N TRP A 112 -13.20 14.19 7.87
CA TRP A 112 -13.85 15.46 8.18
C TRP A 112 -15.19 15.61 7.47
N PHE A 113 -15.26 15.24 6.19
CA PHE A 113 -16.48 15.27 5.40
C PHE A 113 -17.55 14.33 5.96
N ILE A 114 -17.18 13.09 6.31
CA ILE A 114 -18.12 12.11 6.92
C ILE A 114 -18.65 12.60 8.25
N GLN A 115 -17.82 13.25 9.06
CA GLN A 115 -18.29 13.79 10.36
C GLN A 115 -19.34 14.90 10.21
N ARG A 116 -19.36 15.57 9.07
CA ARG A 116 -20.36 16.63 8.76
C ARG A 116 -21.69 16.07 8.25
N ILE A 117 -21.73 14.84 7.79
CA ILE A 117 -22.96 14.20 7.32
C ILE A 117 -23.75 13.69 8.52
N GLN A 118 -25.01 14.14 8.63
CA GLN A 118 -25.89 13.77 9.76
C GLN A 118 -26.45 12.35 9.66
N PHE A 119 -26.46 11.74 8.48
CA PHE A 119 -26.96 10.38 8.26
C PHE A 119 -25.83 9.37 8.41
N LYS A 120 -25.78 8.71 9.55
CA LYS A 120 -24.76 7.70 9.88
C LYS A 120 -25.26 6.28 9.59
N ASP A 121 -25.80 6.05 8.41
CA ASP A 121 -26.11 4.68 7.99
C ASP A 121 -24.83 3.91 7.67
N VAL A 122 -24.78 2.67 8.12
CA VAL A 122 -23.64 1.75 7.94
C VAL A 122 -23.23 1.59 6.47
N VAL A 123 -24.16 1.77 5.54
CA VAL A 123 -23.95 1.66 4.09
C VAL A 123 -23.44 2.96 3.48
N MET A 124 -23.72 4.12 4.09
CA MET A 124 -23.37 5.43 3.55
C MET A 124 -21.85 5.68 3.53
N VAL A 125 -21.14 5.24 4.57
CA VAL A 125 -19.69 5.47 4.69
C VAL A 125 -18.91 4.84 3.54
N PRO A 126 -19.11 3.55 3.18
CA PRO A 126 -18.46 2.94 2.02
C PRO A 126 -18.85 3.62 0.69
N LEU A 127 -20.13 3.98 0.54
CA LEU A 127 -20.62 4.62 -0.69
C LEU A 127 -19.97 5.98 -0.93
N VAL A 128 -19.92 6.82 0.09
CA VAL A 128 -19.24 8.13 0.05
C VAL A 128 -17.74 7.95 -0.21
N GLY A 129 -17.11 6.92 0.37
CA GLY A 129 -15.71 6.62 0.12
C GLY A 129 -15.41 6.28 -1.34
N ILE A 130 -16.25 5.46 -1.97
CA ILE A 130 -16.12 5.13 -3.40
C ILE A 130 -16.36 6.38 -4.26
N MET A 131 -17.36 7.19 -3.95
CA MET A 131 -17.62 8.43 -4.67
C MET A 131 -16.43 9.41 -4.57
N PHE A 132 -15.90 9.58 -3.36
CA PHE A 132 -14.74 10.47 -3.13
C PHE A 132 -13.49 9.96 -3.85
N SER A 133 -13.29 8.63 -3.89
CA SER A 133 -12.19 8.00 -4.60
C SER A 133 -12.23 8.22 -6.12
N ASN A 134 -13.43 8.42 -6.68
CA ASN A 134 -13.60 8.68 -8.12
C ASN A 134 -13.47 10.17 -8.48
N ILE A 135 -13.50 11.08 -7.50
CA ILE A 135 -13.34 12.53 -7.70
C ILE A 135 -11.86 12.91 -7.69
N VAL A 136 -11.04 12.21 -6.90
CA VAL A 136 -9.60 12.41 -6.76
C VAL A 136 -8.84 11.71 -7.88
#